data_f77c90c153925e6b81e0db549032b0e8
#
_entry.id   f77c90c153925e6b81e0db549032b0e8
#
_cell.length_a   1.000
_cell.length_b   1.000
_cell.length_c   1.000
_cell.angle_alpha   90.00
_cell.angle_beta   90.00
_cell.angle_gamma   90.00
#
_symmetry.space_group_name_H-M   'P 1'
#
loop_
_entity.id
_entity.type
_entity.pdbx_description
1 polymer ?
#
loop_
_entity_poly.entity_id
_entity_poly.type
_entity_poly.pdbx_seq_one_letter_code
_entity_poly.pdbx_strand_id
1 'polypeptide(L)'
;RRVFVSSGRRMPLPVVMMCFCAVFFTRVVVAECAALDSQVGFESSYAEGWGIDRRNTRYQPRSTIDSGNAAGLSLKWVYGLTSRTPRSYPLVTEDTIFLGDDGRGIVALERETGCERWIYEHDGQISSSILQGWIGEQRILIFNDRNDGMFAIDAVDGEFVWHAKVEDEPAPWYSGSPLVLGDTVILPVSSKEVGYSVNPIYGCCTTSGGMAAFDINTGEKLWYIPTIEEIAKPTERHWFFVQEYGPSGAPVWAAPSYDAKRGLIFFGTGQNYSHPTTDTS
;
A
#
# COMPACT_ATOMS: atom_id res chain seq x y z
N ARG A 1 0.39 -24.73 8.91
CA ARG A 1 0.79 -24.87 10.35
C ARG A 1 -0.44 -24.66 11.22
N ARG A 2 -0.77 -25.70 12.00
CA ARG A 2 -1.94 -25.73 12.90
C ARG A 2 -1.64 -24.90 14.15
N VAL A 3 -2.55 -24.04 14.55
CA VAL A 3 -2.53 -23.39 15.87
C VAL A 3 -3.51 -24.14 16.77
N PHE A 4 -2.99 -24.74 17.84
CA PHE A 4 -3.79 -25.31 18.92
C PHE A 4 -3.89 -24.29 20.04
N VAL A 5 -5.10 -23.94 20.49
CA VAL A 5 -5.34 -23.27 21.77
C VAL A 5 -5.88 -24.30 22.75
N SER A 6 -5.09 -24.62 23.77
CA SER A 6 -5.50 -25.49 24.88
C SER A 6 -5.76 -24.62 26.10
N SER A 7 -6.98 -24.61 26.63
CA SER A 7 -7.28 -24.13 27.98
C SER A 7 -7.61 -25.32 28.88
N GLY A 8 -6.69 -25.68 29.77
CA GLY A 8 -6.90 -26.72 30.74
C GLY A 8 -7.67 -26.22 31.98
N ARG A 9 -8.77 -26.87 32.32
CA ARG A 9 -9.31 -26.90 33.69
C ARG A 9 -9.52 -28.35 34.12
N ARG A 10 -8.93 -28.72 35.26
CA ARG A 10 -9.12 -30.02 35.92
C ARG A 10 -10.47 -30.03 36.64
N MET A 11 -11.21 -31.12 36.50
CA MET A 11 -12.35 -31.47 37.33
C MET A 11 -12.16 -32.86 37.92
N PRO A 12 -12.69 -33.19 39.11
CA PRO A 12 -12.54 -34.48 39.80
C PRO A 12 -13.57 -35.50 39.29
N LEU A 13 -13.16 -36.75 39.29
CA LEU A 13 -14.02 -37.96 39.04
C LEU A 13 -14.85 -38.27 40.30
N PRO A 14 -15.92 -39.12 40.22
CA PRO A 14 -16.46 -39.90 39.09
C PRO A 14 -18.02 -39.83 38.97
N VAL A 15 -18.53 -39.83 37.78
CA VAL A 15 -19.82 -40.47 37.49
C VAL A 15 -19.73 -40.95 36.03
N VAL A 16 -19.88 -42.24 35.84
CA VAL A 16 -19.99 -42.89 34.52
C VAL A 16 -21.34 -42.48 33.93
N MET A 17 -21.30 -41.58 32.97
CA MET A 17 -22.41 -41.32 32.06
C MET A 17 -21.86 -41.29 30.65
N MET A 18 -22.22 -42.33 29.87
CA MET A 18 -21.90 -42.42 28.45
C MET A 18 -22.57 -41.25 27.71
N CYS A 19 -21.86 -40.13 27.59
CA CYS A 19 -22.21 -39.08 26.65
C CYS A 19 -21.65 -39.47 25.28
N PHE A 20 -22.50 -39.77 24.34
CA PHE A 20 -22.17 -39.77 22.91
C PHE A 20 -21.81 -38.32 22.55
N CYS A 21 -20.53 -38.01 22.60
CA CYS A 21 -20.01 -36.79 21.96
C CYS A 21 -20.09 -36.96 20.44
N ALA A 22 -21.15 -36.47 19.84
CA ALA A 22 -21.18 -36.20 18.41
C ALA A 22 -20.10 -35.20 18.12
N VAL A 23 -18.92 -35.64 17.70
CA VAL A 23 -17.86 -34.78 17.18
C VAL A 23 -18.35 -34.24 15.85
N PHE A 24 -18.93 -33.04 15.89
CA PHE A 24 -19.13 -32.28 14.66
C PHE A 24 -17.77 -31.93 14.08
N PHE A 25 -17.27 -32.75 13.18
CA PHE A 25 -16.22 -32.35 12.27
C PHE A 25 -16.79 -31.25 11.39
N THR A 26 -16.56 -30.00 11.73
CA THR A 26 -16.67 -28.92 10.77
C THR A 26 -15.64 -29.21 9.68
N ARG A 27 -16.10 -29.76 8.57
CA ARG A 27 -15.27 -29.84 7.36
C ARG A 27 -14.97 -28.40 6.96
N VAL A 28 -13.70 -28.01 7.06
CA VAL A 28 -13.21 -26.86 6.32
C VAL A 28 -13.36 -27.25 4.85
N VAL A 29 -14.39 -26.74 4.21
CA VAL A 29 -14.54 -26.85 2.76
C VAL A 29 -13.53 -25.86 2.20
N VAL A 30 -12.38 -26.37 1.77
CA VAL A 30 -11.51 -25.61 0.88
C VAL A 30 -12.31 -25.53 -0.42
N ALA A 31 -12.74 -24.33 -0.78
CA ALA A 31 -13.41 -24.10 -2.06
C ALA A 31 -12.44 -24.55 -3.15
N GLU A 32 -12.85 -25.53 -3.93
CA GLU A 32 -12.13 -25.92 -5.14
C GLU A 32 -12.42 -24.81 -6.15
N CYS A 33 -11.41 -24.00 -6.47
CA CYS A 33 -11.55 -22.93 -7.45
C CYS A 33 -11.71 -23.58 -8.84
N ALA A 34 -12.91 -23.49 -9.39
CA ALA A 34 -13.12 -23.82 -10.79
C ALA A 34 -12.31 -22.85 -11.65
N ALA A 35 -11.92 -23.28 -12.87
CA ALA A 35 -11.26 -22.38 -13.80
C ALA A 35 -12.15 -21.13 -14.01
N LEU A 36 -11.66 -19.97 -13.55
CA LEU A 36 -12.36 -18.72 -13.64
C LEU A 36 -12.24 -18.19 -15.07
N ASP A 37 -13.32 -17.61 -15.59
CA ASP A 37 -13.26 -16.82 -16.79
C ASP A 37 -12.33 -15.62 -16.53
N SER A 38 -11.39 -15.35 -17.44
CA SER A 38 -10.44 -14.25 -17.34
C SER A 38 -11.08 -12.86 -17.48
N GLN A 39 -12.36 -12.81 -17.80
CA GLN A 39 -13.11 -11.55 -17.88
C GLN A 39 -13.22 -10.91 -16.50
N VAL A 40 -12.47 -9.84 -16.28
CA VAL A 40 -12.53 -9.04 -15.06
C VAL A 40 -13.55 -7.92 -15.26
N GLY A 41 -14.62 -7.90 -14.47
CA GLY A 41 -15.63 -6.86 -14.49
C GLY A 41 -15.14 -5.59 -13.82
N PHE A 42 -15.13 -4.49 -14.55
CA PHE A 42 -14.60 -3.22 -14.06
C PHE A 42 -15.61 -2.08 -14.06
N GLU A 43 -16.87 -2.36 -14.31
CA GLU A 43 -17.86 -1.29 -14.54
C GLU A 43 -18.02 -0.33 -13.36
N SER A 44 -17.67 -0.76 -12.15
CA SER A 44 -17.67 0.13 -10.99
C SER A 44 -16.59 -0.23 -9.97
N SER A 45 -15.75 0.73 -9.62
CA SER A 45 -14.83 0.63 -8.51
C SER A 45 -15.54 1.02 -7.21
N TYR A 46 -15.34 0.23 -6.14
CA TYR A 46 -15.78 0.57 -4.79
C TYR A 46 -14.77 1.43 -4.03
N ALA A 47 -13.53 1.47 -4.53
CA ALA A 47 -12.48 2.33 -4.00
C ALA A 47 -11.58 2.77 -5.14
N GLU A 48 -11.33 4.08 -5.27
CA GLU A 48 -10.47 4.66 -6.30
C GLU A 48 -9.00 4.76 -5.86
N GLY A 49 -8.70 4.33 -4.65
CA GLY A 49 -7.37 4.38 -4.06
C GLY A 49 -7.41 4.47 -2.54
N TRP A 50 -6.34 4.99 -1.94
CA TRP A 50 -6.26 5.20 -0.51
C TRP A 50 -7.41 6.09 -0.02
N GLY A 51 -8.14 5.63 0.98
CA GLY A 51 -9.22 6.41 1.59
C GLY A 51 -10.50 6.47 0.77
N ILE A 52 -10.73 5.55 -0.15
CA ILE A 52 -11.94 5.34 -0.98
C ILE A 52 -12.01 6.27 -2.19
N ASP A 53 -11.79 7.56 -2.03
CA ASP A 53 -11.83 8.56 -3.09
C ASP A 53 -10.59 9.46 -3.11
N ARG A 54 -10.43 10.28 -4.14
CA ARG A 54 -9.30 11.21 -4.31
C ARG A 54 -9.21 12.28 -3.24
N ARG A 55 -10.23 12.45 -2.39
CA ARG A 55 -10.25 13.39 -1.25
C ARG A 55 -9.88 12.71 0.06
N ASN A 56 -9.62 11.40 0.05
CA ASN A 56 -9.33 10.58 1.24
C ASN A 56 -10.45 10.64 2.29
N THR A 57 -11.71 10.68 1.86
CA THR A 57 -12.85 10.83 2.77
C THR A 57 -13.08 9.61 3.65
N ARG A 58 -12.59 8.44 3.24
CA ARG A 58 -12.81 7.13 3.91
C ARG A 58 -14.28 6.78 4.05
N TYR A 59 -15.11 7.42 3.26
CA TYR A 59 -16.55 7.21 3.24
C TYR A 59 -16.95 6.36 2.03
N GLN A 60 -17.59 5.22 2.29
CA GLN A 60 -18.12 4.33 1.26
C GLN A 60 -19.61 4.60 1.06
N PRO A 61 -20.01 5.40 0.04
CA PRO A 61 -21.40 5.79 -0.17
C PRO A 61 -22.31 4.62 -0.59
N ARG A 62 -21.72 3.52 -1.07
CA ARG A 62 -22.42 2.30 -1.48
C ARG A 62 -22.54 1.27 -0.37
N SER A 63 -22.05 1.57 0.84
CA SER A 63 -22.17 0.63 1.96
C SER A 63 -23.63 0.41 2.33
N THR A 64 -24.01 -0.86 2.42
CA THR A 64 -25.29 -1.29 2.97
C THR A 64 -25.17 -1.71 4.44
N ILE A 65 -23.96 -1.59 5.01
CA ILE A 65 -23.69 -1.94 6.41
C ILE A 65 -24.00 -0.74 7.28
N ASP A 66 -24.85 -0.94 8.29
CA ASP A 66 -25.22 0.05 9.30
C ASP A 66 -25.29 -0.57 10.70
N SER A 67 -25.64 0.23 11.70
CA SER A 67 -25.76 -0.23 13.09
C SER A 67 -26.86 -1.29 13.31
N GLY A 68 -27.83 -1.39 12.41
CA GLY A 68 -28.92 -2.35 12.50
C GLY A 68 -28.57 -3.74 11.96
N ASN A 69 -27.64 -3.82 11.02
CA ASN A 69 -27.28 -5.08 10.37
C ASN A 69 -25.83 -5.55 10.64
N ALA A 70 -24.98 -4.69 11.21
CA ALA A 70 -23.56 -5.02 11.44
C ALA A 70 -23.37 -6.29 12.30
N ALA A 71 -24.24 -6.54 13.28
CA ALA A 71 -24.19 -7.73 14.13
C ALA A 71 -24.54 -9.03 13.39
N GLY A 72 -25.16 -8.95 12.22
CA GLY A 72 -25.55 -10.08 11.37
C GLY A 72 -24.48 -10.45 10.33
N LEU A 73 -23.34 -9.77 10.31
CA LEU A 73 -22.26 -10.10 9.38
C LEU A 73 -21.69 -11.48 9.66
N SER A 74 -21.45 -12.23 8.59
CA SER A 74 -20.79 -13.54 8.63
C SER A 74 -19.56 -13.56 7.74
N LEU A 75 -18.59 -14.39 8.09
CA LEU A 75 -17.41 -14.61 7.28
C LEU A 75 -17.81 -15.28 5.97
N LYS A 76 -17.46 -14.66 4.84
CA LYS A 76 -17.72 -15.19 3.50
C LYS A 76 -16.60 -16.14 3.05
N TRP A 77 -15.37 -15.67 3.07
CA TRP A 77 -14.16 -16.43 2.75
C TRP A 77 -12.94 -15.76 3.40
N VAL A 78 -11.81 -16.45 3.37
CA VAL A 78 -10.51 -15.96 3.89
C VAL A 78 -9.44 -16.29 2.87
N TYR A 79 -8.61 -15.29 2.58
CA TYR A 79 -7.41 -15.45 1.77
C TYR A 79 -6.16 -15.23 2.65
N GLY A 80 -5.19 -16.15 2.56
CA GLY A 80 -3.96 -16.11 3.34
C GLY A 80 -2.83 -15.40 2.61
N LEU A 81 -2.39 -14.24 3.10
CA LEU A 81 -1.22 -13.54 2.59
C LEU A 81 0.08 -14.24 3.03
N THR A 82 1.12 -14.17 2.20
CA THR A 82 2.46 -14.64 2.54
C THR A 82 3.22 -13.62 3.37
N SER A 83 2.92 -12.34 3.18
CA SER A 83 3.48 -11.24 3.94
C SER A 83 3.13 -11.31 5.43
N ARG A 84 4.13 -11.08 6.29
CA ARG A 84 3.92 -10.95 7.75
C ARG A 84 3.44 -9.56 8.15
N THR A 85 3.64 -8.58 7.29
CA THR A 85 3.31 -7.17 7.55
C THR A 85 2.64 -6.56 6.32
N PRO A 86 1.41 -7.01 5.96
CA PRO A 86 0.73 -6.48 4.79
C PRO A 86 0.47 -4.98 4.97
N ARG A 87 0.80 -4.20 3.97
CA ARG A 87 0.68 -2.73 3.97
C ARG A 87 -0.08 -2.19 2.77
N SER A 88 -0.39 -3.05 1.82
CA SER A 88 -1.18 -2.68 0.65
C SER A 88 -2.64 -2.46 1.02
N TYR A 89 -3.22 -1.40 0.46
CA TYR A 89 -4.66 -1.18 0.52
C TYR A 89 -5.31 -1.73 -0.75
N PRO A 90 -6.28 -2.64 -0.64
CA PRO A 90 -6.85 -3.30 -1.81
C PRO A 90 -7.67 -2.36 -2.68
N LEU A 91 -7.63 -2.58 -3.99
CA LEU A 91 -8.61 -2.07 -4.93
C LEU A 91 -9.75 -3.09 -5.05
N VAL A 92 -10.97 -2.64 -4.88
CA VAL A 92 -12.16 -3.50 -4.96
C VAL A 92 -13.05 -3.03 -6.11
N THR A 93 -13.26 -3.89 -7.07
CA THR A 93 -14.20 -3.68 -8.18
C THR A 93 -15.48 -4.50 -7.97
N GLU A 94 -16.34 -4.54 -8.98
CA GLU A 94 -17.60 -5.27 -8.88
C GLU A 94 -17.40 -6.77 -8.64
N ASP A 95 -16.42 -7.37 -9.30
CA ASP A 95 -16.17 -8.83 -9.27
C ASP A 95 -14.77 -9.23 -8.83
N THR A 96 -13.83 -8.29 -8.71
CA THR A 96 -12.43 -8.58 -8.41
C THR A 96 -11.90 -7.73 -7.25
N ILE A 97 -11.06 -8.34 -6.44
CA ILE A 97 -10.27 -7.68 -5.41
C ILE A 97 -8.80 -7.82 -5.80
N PHE A 98 -8.13 -6.69 -5.99
CA PHE A 98 -6.69 -6.64 -6.20
C PHE A 98 -6.00 -6.28 -4.90
N LEU A 99 -4.98 -7.04 -4.54
CA LEU A 99 -4.22 -6.79 -3.32
C LEU A 99 -2.73 -7.06 -3.52
N GLY A 100 -1.90 -6.35 -2.78
CA GLY A 100 -0.45 -6.57 -2.75
C GLY A 100 -0.08 -7.54 -1.64
N ASP A 101 0.75 -8.52 -1.98
CA ASP A 101 1.34 -9.48 -1.05
C ASP A 101 2.86 -9.46 -1.20
N ASP A 102 3.57 -8.94 -0.18
CA ASP A 102 5.03 -8.78 -0.21
C ASP A 102 5.73 -10.11 -0.51
N GLY A 103 6.62 -10.10 -1.50
CA GLY A 103 7.35 -11.28 -1.94
C GLY A 103 6.55 -12.25 -2.81
N ARG A 104 5.30 -11.90 -3.14
CA ARG A 104 4.49 -12.63 -4.12
C ARG A 104 4.04 -11.73 -5.27
N GLY A 105 3.67 -10.48 -4.97
CA GLY A 105 3.29 -9.49 -5.96
C GLY A 105 1.85 -9.02 -5.86
N ILE A 106 1.22 -8.73 -6.99
CA ILE A 106 -0.19 -8.34 -7.06
C ILE A 106 -1.03 -9.57 -7.33
N VAL A 107 -2.02 -9.79 -6.48
CA VAL A 107 -2.96 -10.90 -6.57
C VAL A 107 -4.35 -10.38 -6.94
N ALA A 108 -4.94 -10.93 -7.98
CA ALA A 108 -6.33 -10.69 -8.35
C ALA A 108 -7.21 -11.84 -7.84
N LEU A 109 -8.19 -11.51 -7.01
CA LEU A 109 -9.11 -12.48 -6.42
C LEU A 109 -10.53 -12.23 -6.94
N GLU A 110 -11.24 -13.29 -7.25
CA GLU A 110 -12.68 -13.19 -7.45
C GLU A 110 -13.38 -12.79 -6.15
N ARG A 111 -14.16 -11.73 -6.18
CA ARG A 111 -14.77 -11.14 -4.98
C ARG A 111 -15.78 -12.08 -4.29
N GLU A 112 -16.48 -12.90 -5.06
CA GLU A 112 -17.51 -13.78 -4.52
C GLU A 112 -16.94 -15.00 -3.80
N THR A 113 -15.85 -15.57 -4.30
CA THR A 113 -15.30 -16.84 -3.83
C THR A 113 -13.94 -16.71 -3.12
N GLY A 114 -13.19 -15.64 -3.39
CA GLY A 114 -11.81 -15.47 -2.95
C GLY A 114 -10.80 -16.29 -3.76
N CYS A 115 -11.22 -16.87 -4.89
CA CYS A 115 -10.34 -17.61 -5.78
C CYS A 115 -9.40 -16.72 -6.55
N GLU A 116 -8.15 -17.17 -6.74
CA GLU A 116 -7.16 -16.44 -7.54
C GLU A 116 -7.54 -16.46 -9.02
N ARG A 117 -7.58 -15.29 -9.66
CA ARG A 117 -7.72 -15.14 -11.11
C ARG A 117 -6.36 -15.18 -11.78
N TRP A 118 -5.44 -14.34 -11.28
CA TRP A 118 -4.06 -14.24 -11.75
C TRP A 118 -3.17 -13.62 -10.67
N ILE A 119 -1.86 -13.72 -10.88
CA ILE A 119 -0.83 -13.13 -10.04
C ILE A 119 0.21 -12.50 -10.95
N TYR A 120 0.50 -11.22 -10.71
CA TYR A 120 1.71 -10.59 -11.20
C TYR A 120 2.82 -10.83 -10.17
N GLU A 121 3.77 -11.71 -10.52
CA GLU A 121 4.88 -12.04 -9.61
C GLU A 121 5.82 -10.86 -9.44
N HIS A 122 6.05 -10.45 -8.20
CA HIS A 122 6.94 -9.37 -7.83
C HIS A 122 7.56 -9.64 -6.45
N ASP A 123 8.88 -9.70 -6.41
CA ASP A 123 9.65 -10.03 -5.18
C ASP A 123 9.97 -8.77 -4.35
N GLY A 124 9.08 -7.81 -4.30
CA GLY A 124 9.27 -6.55 -3.61
C GLY A 124 8.29 -6.31 -2.46
N GLN A 125 8.40 -5.13 -1.85
CA GLN A 125 7.52 -4.69 -0.78
C GLN A 125 6.44 -3.74 -1.31
N ILE A 126 5.23 -4.24 -1.44
CA ILE A 126 4.08 -3.46 -1.91
C ILE A 126 3.46 -2.76 -0.72
N SER A 127 3.70 -1.46 -0.56
CA SER A 127 3.30 -0.69 0.62
C SER A 127 2.29 0.43 0.35
N SER A 128 1.75 0.47 -0.87
CA SER A 128 0.76 1.46 -1.29
C SER A 128 -0.62 0.85 -1.54
N SER A 129 -1.63 1.69 -1.72
CA SER A 129 -2.87 1.24 -2.34
C SER A 129 -2.63 0.86 -3.80
N ILE A 130 -3.40 -0.11 -4.26
CA ILE A 130 -3.51 -0.39 -5.69
C ILE A 130 -4.53 0.57 -6.27
N LEU A 131 -4.14 1.26 -7.34
CA LEU A 131 -4.95 2.22 -8.07
C LEU A 131 -5.31 1.68 -9.42
N GLN A 132 -6.39 2.16 -9.99
CA GLN A 132 -6.70 1.95 -11.40
C GLN A 132 -6.41 3.19 -12.22
N GLY A 133 -6.00 2.98 -13.46
CA GLY A 133 -5.80 4.00 -14.49
C GLY A 133 -6.20 3.49 -15.86
N TRP A 134 -6.03 4.32 -16.87
CA TRP A 134 -6.36 4.00 -18.25
C TRP A 134 -5.26 4.46 -19.19
N ILE A 135 -4.91 3.62 -20.17
CA ILE A 135 -4.06 3.95 -21.30
C ILE A 135 -4.90 3.70 -22.56
N GLY A 136 -5.49 4.75 -23.10
CA GLY A 136 -6.51 4.59 -24.14
C GLY A 136 -7.71 3.79 -23.60
N GLU A 137 -7.99 2.61 -24.18
CA GLU A 137 -9.04 1.70 -23.73
C GLU A 137 -8.53 0.62 -22.75
N GLN A 138 -7.20 0.49 -22.61
CA GLN A 138 -6.57 -0.48 -21.71
C GLN A 138 -6.68 0.00 -20.28
N ARG A 139 -7.20 -0.85 -19.39
CA ARG A 139 -7.21 -0.58 -17.96
C ARG A 139 -5.94 -1.12 -17.32
N ILE A 140 -5.31 -0.31 -16.51
CA ILE A 140 -4.10 -0.65 -15.80
C ILE A 140 -4.28 -0.56 -14.29
N LEU A 141 -3.47 -1.32 -13.58
CA LEU A 141 -3.27 -1.20 -12.13
C LEU A 141 -1.94 -0.51 -11.88
N ILE A 142 -1.93 0.42 -10.92
CA ILE A 142 -0.74 1.16 -10.52
C ILE A 142 -0.49 0.90 -9.04
N PHE A 143 0.74 0.56 -8.69
CA PHE A 143 1.15 0.33 -7.30
C PHE A 143 2.62 0.71 -7.11
N ASN A 144 3.04 0.90 -5.85
CA ASN A 144 4.44 1.15 -5.53
C ASN A 144 5.09 -0.09 -4.92
N ASP A 145 6.29 -0.40 -5.41
CA ASP A 145 7.30 -1.06 -4.59
C ASP A 145 8.00 -0.03 -3.73
N ARG A 146 8.17 -0.34 -2.47
CA ARG A 146 8.75 0.57 -1.48
C ARG A 146 10.16 1.04 -1.80
N ASN A 147 10.94 0.21 -2.49
CA ASN A 147 12.35 0.44 -2.77
C ASN A 147 12.67 0.75 -4.23
N ASP A 148 11.79 0.33 -5.14
CA ASP A 148 12.07 0.34 -6.58
C ASP A 148 11.13 1.25 -7.39
N GLY A 149 10.20 1.95 -6.77
CA GLY A 149 9.38 2.92 -7.47
C GLY A 149 7.94 2.46 -7.72
N MET A 150 7.41 2.85 -8.85
CA MET A 150 6.03 2.66 -9.23
C MET A 150 5.93 1.77 -10.46
N PHE A 151 4.95 0.88 -10.47
CA PHE A 151 4.70 -0.09 -11.54
C PHE A 151 3.30 0.09 -12.07
N ALA A 152 3.14 -0.15 -13.37
CA ALA A 152 1.85 -0.35 -14.01
C ALA A 152 1.80 -1.74 -14.65
N ILE A 153 0.67 -2.40 -14.48
CA ILE A 153 0.36 -3.71 -15.07
C ILE A 153 -1.04 -3.68 -15.67
N ASP A 154 -1.31 -4.53 -16.64
CA ASP A 154 -2.65 -4.72 -17.16
C ASP A 154 -3.59 -5.28 -16.10
N ALA A 155 -4.79 -4.74 -16.00
CA ALA A 155 -5.73 -5.14 -14.96
C ALA A 155 -6.47 -6.46 -15.27
N VAL A 156 -6.45 -6.91 -16.53
CA VAL A 156 -7.17 -8.11 -16.97
C VAL A 156 -6.35 -9.36 -16.70
N ASP A 157 -5.07 -9.33 -17.03
CA ASP A 157 -4.19 -10.52 -17.01
C ASP A 157 -2.91 -10.36 -16.17
N GLY A 158 -2.65 -9.13 -15.68
CA GLY A 158 -1.46 -8.83 -14.88
C GLY A 158 -0.18 -8.62 -15.70
N GLU A 159 -0.26 -8.50 -17.03
CA GLU A 159 0.92 -8.27 -17.85
C GLU A 159 1.58 -6.92 -17.53
N PHE A 160 2.92 -6.92 -17.54
CA PHE A 160 3.72 -5.71 -17.25
C PHE A 160 3.51 -4.64 -18.34
N VAL A 161 3.32 -3.39 -17.90
CA VAL A 161 3.16 -2.23 -18.81
C VAL A 161 4.38 -1.32 -18.71
N TRP A 162 4.66 -0.72 -17.56
CA TRP A 162 5.82 0.13 -17.34
C TRP A 162 6.25 0.16 -15.86
N HIS A 163 7.49 0.60 -15.66
CA HIS A 163 8.10 0.86 -14.36
C HIS A 163 8.72 2.26 -14.36
N ALA A 164 8.54 2.99 -13.27
CA ALA A 164 9.03 4.35 -13.10
C ALA A 164 9.56 4.61 -11.68
N LYS A 165 10.60 5.42 -11.57
CA LYS A 165 11.16 5.85 -10.28
C LYS A 165 11.69 7.27 -10.35
N VAL A 166 11.90 7.86 -9.18
CA VAL A 166 12.55 9.17 -9.02
C VAL A 166 14.05 8.95 -8.83
N GLU A 167 14.85 9.46 -9.74
CA GLU A 167 16.31 9.38 -9.70
C GLU A 167 16.96 10.62 -9.08
N ASP A 168 16.19 11.69 -8.92
CA ASP A 168 16.65 12.97 -8.36
C ASP A 168 16.93 12.90 -6.85
N GLU A 169 16.36 11.91 -6.17
CA GLU A 169 16.49 11.74 -4.72
C GLU A 169 17.51 10.61 -4.41
N PRO A 170 18.56 10.87 -3.61
CA PRO A 170 19.63 9.88 -3.39
C PRO A 170 19.19 8.60 -2.67
N ALA A 171 18.17 8.70 -1.82
CA ALA A 171 17.69 7.57 -1.03
C ALA A 171 16.16 7.54 -0.98
N PRO A 172 15.47 7.42 -2.13
CA PRO A 172 14.02 7.50 -2.18
C PRO A 172 13.38 6.27 -1.54
N TRP A 173 12.22 6.50 -0.91
CA TRP A 173 11.33 5.48 -0.40
C TRP A 173 9.91 5.76 -0.84
N TYR A 174 9.23 4.79 -1.45
CA TYR A 174 7.90 4.97 -2.05
C TYR A 174 6.83 4.33 -1.16
N SER A 175 6.67 4.86 0.05
CA SER A 175 5.74 4.33 1.06
C SER A 175 4.35 4.97 1.02
N GLY A 176 4.22 6.15 0.39
CA GLY A 176 2.95 6.83 0.20
C GLY A 176 2.18 6.28 -1.00
N SER A 177 0.85 6.20 -0.88
CA SER A 177 0.03 5.80 -2.01
C SER A 177 -0.01 6.89 -3.07
N PRO A 178 0.13 6.57 -4.36
CA PRO A 178 0.03 7.55 -5.44
C PRO A 178 -1.41 8.04 -5.62
N LEU A 179 -1.59 9.02 -6.51
CA LEU A 179 -2.88 9.58 -6.88
C LEU A 179 -2.96 9.72 -8.39
N VAL A 180 -4.01 9.19 -9.01
CA VAL A 180 -4.25 9.29 -10.46
C VAL A 180 -5.15 10.49 -10.76
N LEU A 181 -4.69 11.39 -11.62
CA LEU A 181 -5.37 12.60 -12.07
C LEU A 181 -5.37 12.68 -13.60
N GLY A 182 -6.38 12.10 -14.25
CA GLY A 182 -6.41 11.97 -15.71
C GLY A 182 -5.20 11.17 -16.20
N ASP A 183 -4.42 11.77 -17.10
CA ASP A 183 -3.23 11.14 -17.70
C ASP A 183 -1.95 11.31 -16.82
N THR A 184 -2.10 11.76 -15.59
CA THR A 184 -0.97 12.02 -14.69
C THR A 184 -1.08 11.19 -13.43
N VAL A 185 0.02 10.58 -13.02
CA VAL A 185 0.15 9.89 -11.72
C VAL A 185 1.04 10.73 -10.81
N ILE A 186 0.52 11.12 -9.66
CA ILE A 186 1.25 11.86 -8.63
C ILE A 186 1.79 10.87 -7.61
N LEU A 187 3.10 10.87 -7.43
CA LEU A 187 3.82 9.94 -6.55
C LEU A 187 4.43 10.69 -5.37
N PRO A 188 4.02 10.42 -4.13
CA PRO A 188 4.72 10.92 -2.95
C PRO A 188 6.05 10.17 -2.77
N VAL A 189 7.10 10.93 -2.50
CA VAL A 189 8.46 10.41 -2.30
C VAL A 189 8.87 10.64 -0.85
N SER A 190 9.17 9.56 -0.16
CA SER A 190 9.73 9.53 1.18
C SER A 190 11.24 9.30 1.11
N SER A 191 11.89 9.13 2.25
CA SER A 191 13.34 8.92 2.33
C SER A 191 13.68 7.71 3.21
N LYS A 192 14.65 6.92 2.76
CA LYS A 192 15.26 5.83 3.54
C LYS A 192 16.06 6.35 4.73
N GLU A 193 16.49 7.61 4.69
CA GLU A 193 17.31 8.18 5.76
C GLU A 193 16.58 8.25 7.10
N VAL A 194 15.23 8.23 7.12
CA VAL A 194 14.48 8.07 8.37
C VAL A 194 14.90 6.82 9.15
N GLY A 195 15.26 5.75 8.46
CA GLY A 195 15.79 4.53 9.07
C GLY A 195 17.30 4.58 9.34
N TYR A 196 18.05 5.24 8.47
CA TYR A 196 19.50 5.34 8.59
C TYR A 196 19.92 6.29 9.71
N SER A 197 19.14 7.32 10.00
CA SER A 197 19.41 8.31 11.04
C SER A 197 19.50 7.74 12.44
N VAL A 198 18.98 6.54 12.71
CA VAL A 198 19.14 5.85 13.99
C VAL A 198 20.53 5.24 14.18
N ASN A 199 21.33 5.14 13.11
CA ASN A 199 22.68 4.63 13.16
C ASN A 199 23.65 5.76 13.52
N PRO A 200 24.34 5.72 14.69
CA PRO A 200 25.18 6.81 15.16
C PRO A 200 26.46 7.04 14.34
N ILE A 201 26.78 6.13 13.42
CA ILE A 201 27.92 6.28 12.50
C ILE A 201 27.48 6.65 11.07
N TYR A 202 26.20 6.90 10.85
CA TYR A 202 25.68 7.38 9.57
C TYR A 202 25.74 8.90 9.51
N GLY A 203 26.41 9.44 8.49
CA GLY A 203 26.46 10.88 8.23
C GLY A 203 25.10 11.39 7.75
N CYS A 204 24.21 11.63 8.65
CA CYS A 204 22.85 12.06 8.38
C CYS A 204 22.78 13.57 8.19
N CYS A 205 21.91 14.11 7.35
CA CYS A 205 21.09 13.48 6.31
C CYS A 205 21.10 14.40 5.10
N THR A 206 20.93 13.87 3.92
CA THR A 206 21.06 14.64 2.66
C THR A 206 19.77 14.69 1.83
N THR A 207 18.75 13.93 2.22
CA THR A 207 17.51 13.78 1.47
C THR A 207 16.38 14.62 2.04
N SER A 208 15.46 15.05 1.18
CA SER A 208 14.25 15.75 1.61
C SER A 208 12.98 14.96 1.34
N GLY A 209 12.97 14.10 0.32
CA GLY A 209 11.74 13.60 -0.25
C GLY A 209 10.99 14.68 -1.04
N GLY A 210 9.78 14.38 -1.51
CA GLY A 210 9.05 15.32 -2.35
C GLY A 210 7.81 14.73 -3.00
N MET A 211 7.39 15.38 -4.09
CA MET A 211 6.32 14.92 -4.96
C MET A 211 6.83 14.82 -6.39
N ALA A 212 6.48 13.74 -7.07
CA ALA A 212 6.78 13.55 -8.48
C ALA A 212 5.49 13.39 -9.28
N ALA A 213 5.53 13.72 -10.57
CA ALA A 213 4.47 13.39 -11.51
C ALA A 213 5.03 12.59 -12.67
N PHE A 214 4.21 11.66 -13.13
CA PHE A 214 4.53 10.78 -14.25
C PHE A 214 3.37 10.75 -15.25
N ASP A 215 3.69 10.62 -16.52
CA ASP A 215 2.71 10.33 -17.56
C ASP A 215 2.20 8.89 -17.38
N ILE A 216 0.89 8.74 -17.32
CA ILE A 216 0.25 7.43 -17.06
C ILE A 216 0.45 6.46 -18.22
N ASN A 217 0.60 6.98 -19.45
CA ASN A 217 0.71 6.16 -20.65
C ASN A 217 2.08 5.52 -20.79
N THR A 218 3.13 6.20 -20.32
CA THR A 218 4.52 5.82 -20.57
C THR A 218 5.32 5.53 -19.31
N GLY A 219 4.88 6.03 -18.15
CA GLY A 219 5.68 6.04 -16.93
C GLY A 219 6.81 7.09 -16.95
N GLU A 220 6.85 7.97 -17.96
CA GLU A 220 7.87 9.02 -18.06
C GLU A 220 7.66 10.07 -16.95
N LYS A 221 8.75 10.46 -16.28
CA LYS A 221 8.71 11.49 -15.24
C LYS A 221 8.49 12.86 -15.87
N LEU A 222 7.40 13.52 -15.50
CA LEU A 222 7.06 14.86 -15.95
C LEU A 222 7.77 15.93 -15.11
N TRP A 223 7.80 15.77 -13.80
CA TRP A 223 8.49 16.67 -12.86
C TRP A 223 8.73 15.99 -11.50
N TYR A 224 9.66 16.55 -10.75
CA TYR A 224 9.88 16.28 -9.33
C TYR A 224 10.04 17.61 -8.58
N ILE A 225 9.38 17.75 -7.44
CA ILE A 225 9.46 18.92 -6.56
C ILE A 225 9.88 18.40 -5.17
N PRO A 226 11.12 18.70 -4.73
CA PRO A 226 11.56 18.38 -3.38
C PRO A 226 10.79 19.22 -2.34
N THR A 227 10.61 18.70 -1.15
CA THR A 227 9.99 19.43 -0.04
C THR A 227 10.92 20.49 0.57
N ILE A 228 12.22 20.31 0.37
CA ILE A 228 13.28 21.27 0.72
C ILE A 228 14.09 21.51 -0.55
N GLU A 229 14.03 22.71 -1.09
CA GLU A 229 14.73 23.07 -2.34
C GLU A 229 16.25 23.24 -2.15
N GLU A 230 16.67 23.58 -0.94
CA GLU A 230 18.08 23.77 -0.64
C GLU A 230 18.80 22.42 -0.56
N ILE A 231 19.93 22.32 -1.29
CA ILE A 231 20.78 21.13 -1.24
C ILE A 231 21.48 21.05 0.12
N ALA A 232 21.36 19.91 0.78
CA ALA A 232 21.99 19.67 2.07
C ALA A 232 23.53 19.83 1.98
N LYS A 233 24.09 20.55 2.95
CA LYS A 233 25.53 20.83 3.08
C LYS A 233 26.02 20.32 4.42
N PRO A 234 27.34 20.09 4.57
CA PRO A 234 27.94 19.82 5.87
C PRO A 234 27.59 20.94 6.86
N THR A 235 27.14 20.57 8.05
CA THR A 235 26.89 21.51 9.15
C THR A 235 28.12 21.58 10.06
N GLU A 236 28.15 22.52 11.00
CA GLU A 236 29.20 22.59 12.04
C GLU A 236 29.06 21.49 13.11
N ARG A 237 27.97 20.72 13.06
CA ARG A 237 27.70 19.68 14.05
C ARG A 237 28.33 18.36 13.64
N HIS A 238 28.90 17.69 14.61
CA HIS A 238 29.44 16.35 14.50
C HIS A 238 28.94 15.51 15.67
N TRP A 239 28.44 14.32 15.38
CA TRP A 239 28.24 13.29 16.39
C TRP A 239 29.48 12.41 16.45
N PHE A 240 30.30 12.57 17.49
CA PHE A 240 31.67 12.04 17.56
C PHE A 240 32.51 12.50 16.35
N PHE A 241 32.75 11.60 15.39
CA PHE A 241 33.54 11.86 14.18
C PHE A 241 32.68 11.88 12.92
N VAL A 242 31.35 11.80 13.06
CA VAL A 242 30.44 11.72 11.93
C VAL A 242 29.90 13.10 11.59
N GLN A 243 30.10 13.52 10.37
CA GLN A 243 29.59 14.78 9.83
C GLN A 243 28.08 14.75 9.72
N GLU A 244 27.40 15.76 10.24
CA GLU A 244 25.98 16.01 9.98
C GLU A 244 25.81 16.90 8.75
N TYR A 245 24.67 16.71 8.06
CA TYR A 245 24.29 17.47 6.87
C TYR A 245 22.91 18.10 7.05
N GLY A 246 22.65 19.19 6.33
CA GLY A 246 21.35 19.85 6.32
C GLY A 246 21.29 21.04 5.36
N PRO A 247 20.07 21.54 5.09
CA PRO A 247 18.77 21.07 5.61
C PRO A 247 18.36 19.72 4.99
N SER A 248 17.58 18.91 5.73
CA SER A 248 17.13 17.60 5.28
C SER A 248 15.87 17.16 6.04
N GLY A 249 15.16 16.19 5.51
CA GLY A 249 13.91 15.69 6.09
C GLY A 249 12.66 16.16 5.35
N ALA A 250 11.55 16.31 6.06
CA ALA A 250 10.25 16.64 5.50
C ALA A 250 9.77 15.66 4.38
N PRO A 251 10.01 14.34 4.48
CA PRO A 251 9.61 13.37 3.47
C PRO A 251 8.10 13.30 3.34
N VAL A 252 7.60 12.93 2.16
CA VAL A 252 6.17 12.70 1.92
C VAL A 252 5.90 11.20 1.88
N TRP A 253 5.26 10.69 2.94
CA TRP A 253 4.93 9.27 3.10
C TRP A 253 3.43 8.99 3.26
N ALA A 254 2.62 10.03 3.24
CA ALA A 254 1.17 9.94 3.26
C ALA A 254 0.58 10.04 1.85
N ALA A 255 -0.59 9.43 1.65
CA ALA A 255 -1.35 9.58 0.42
C ALA A 255 -1.83 11.03 0.27
N PRO A 256 -1.60 11.69 -0.88
CA PRO A 256 -2.12 13.03 -1.13
C PRO A 256 -3.64 13.00 -1.36
N SER A 257 -4.28 14.16 -1.17
CA SER A 257 -5.68 14.37 -1.51
C SER A 257 -5.82 15.48 -2.55
N TYR A 258 -6.89 15.44 -3.34
CA TYR A 258 -7.11 16.35 -4.45
C TYR A 258 -8.42 17.12 -4.30
N ASP A 259 -8.34 18.45 -4.36
CA ASP A 259 -9.49 19.35 -4.52
C ASP A 259 -9.69 19.67 -6.01
N ALA A 260 -10.58 18.95 -6.66
CA ALA A 260 -10.88 19.12 -8.08
C ALA A 260 -11.45 20.51 -8.40
N LYS A 261 -12.11 21.18 -7.43
CA LYS A 261 -12.69 22.50 -7.65
C LYS A 261 -11.62 23.58 -7.77
N ARG A 262 -10.51 23.42 -7.04
CA ARG A 262 -9.41 24.39 -7.03
C ARG A 262 -8.20 23.94 -7.82
N GLY A 263 -8.14 22.68 -8.25
CA GLY A 263 -6.99 22.08 -8.90
C GLY A 263 -5.78 21.95 -7.95
N LEU A 264 -6.02 21.73 -6.66
CA LEU A 264 -4.97 21.68 -5.64
C LEU A 264 -4.77 20.28 -5.09
N ILE A 265 -3.51 19.90 -4.91
CA ILE A 265 -3.09 18.67 -4.23
C ILE A 265 -2.62 19.05 -2.82
N PHE A 266 -3.15 18.36 -1.81
CA PHE A 266 -2.77 18.52 -0.41
C PHE A 266 -2.04 17.29 0.06
N PHE A 267 -0.91 17.50 0.73
CA PHE A 267 -0.14 16.43 1.36
C PHE A 267 0.52 16.91 2.65
N GLY A 268 0.84 15.99 3.52
CA GLY A 268 1.59 16.27 4.75
C GLY A 268 3.05 15.83 4.62
N THR A 269 3.96 16.58 5.20
CA THR A 269 5.37 16.21 5.31
C THR A 269 5.67 15.56 6.64
N GLY A 270 6.71 14.71 6.67
CA GLY A 270 7.30 14.18 7.89
C GLY A 270 8.18 15.22 8.63
N GLN A 271 8.93 14.74 9.60
CA GLN A 271 9.82 15.54 10.43
C GLN A 271 11.10 15.95 9.68
N ASN A 272 11.75 16.98 10.16
CA ASN A 272 13.12 17.32 9.79
C ASN A 272 14.09 16.25 10.34
N TYR A 273 15.14 15.97 9.59
CA TYR A 273 16.23 15.09 10.01
C TYR A 273 17.41 15.87 10.54
N SER A 274 17.69 17.04 9.95
CA SER A 274 18.72 17.96 10.42
C SER A 274 18.23 18.83 11.58
N HIS A 275 19.13 19.22 12.45
CA HIS A 275 18.84 20.25 13.44
C HIS A 275 18.60 21.60 12.72
N PRO A 276 17.66 22.42 13.22
CA PRO A 276 17.52 23.78 12.69
C PRO A 276 18.87 24.49 12.85
N THR A 277 19.34 25.09 11.76
CA THR A 277 20.43 26.06 11.84
C THR A 277 19.93 27.21 12.69
N THR A 278 20.73 27.70 13.62
CA THR A 278 20.40 28.82 14.51
C THR A 278 20.26 30.17 13.76
N ASP A 279 20.44 30.15 12.46
CA ASP A 279 20.36 31.31 11.57
C ASP A 279 19.02 31.38 10.82
N THR A 280 17.91 31.24 11.54
CA THR A 280 16.63 31.79 11.08
C THR A 280 16.54 33.24 11.56
N SER A 281 17.31 34.11 10.94
CA SER A 281 17.06 35.56 10.99
C SER A 281 16.06 35.93 9.91
#